data_9188e26c1868b4bb31a4ec3c9aa43ad5
#
_entry.id   9188e26c1868b4bb31a4ec3c9aa43ad5
#
_cell.length_a   1.000
_cell.length_b   1.000
_cell.length_c   1.000
_cell.angle_alpha   90.00
_cell.angle_beta   90.00
_cell.angle_gamma   90.00
#
_symmetry.space_group_name_H-M   'P 1'
#
loop_
_entity.id
_entity.type
_entity.pdbx_description
1 polymer ?
#
loop_
_entity_poly.entity_id
_entity_poly.type
_entity_poly.pdbx_seq_one_letter_code
_entity_poly.pdbx_strand_id
1 'polypeptide(L)'
;SIAPKADSALNIVEKECKIAGFKCTKLRFSEKGYDSISNLYAEIGNGKPHFSFAGHVDVVPANKKDWVVDPFKGLIKNGYLWGRGAVDMKSAVACFLAASKSYLEENDNFKGKISLLITGDEEQYAKNGTVKVLKWLKKKKIKINNCLVGEPTNLNVLGDQIKIGRRGGYNGIVTVFGKEGHSAWPNRTKNPVSALIKMLTNIDKKTLDKGTKHFQPSIISITSIDVKNEALNVIPAKSQGSFNIRFNPKHNIKSLTNWIKREFNKIGFKYKLDLYVSGNAFLTKPGRFSELIKKSVRKVTKKNPKYATDGGTSDARFINAAGINVVEFGLVGKSMHTNSERVSLKDLKNLTKIYKLILEEYFK
;
A
#
# COMPACT_ATOMS: atom_id res chain seq x y z
N SER A 1 6.89 16.15 -3.44
CA SER A 1 5.63 15.76 -2.77
C SER A 1 5.84 14.63 -1.75
N ILE A 2 6.91 14.72 -0.93
CA ILE A 2 7.04 13.88 0.27
C ILE A 2 5.98 14.36 1.27
N ALA A 3 5.18 13.46 1.86
CA ALA A 3 4.21 13.85 2.87
C ALA A 3 4.90 14.58 4.05
N PRO A 4 4.31 15.66 4.62
CA PRO A 4 2.99 16.22 4.31
C PRO A 4 2.97 17.22 3.13
N LYS A 5 4.06 17.42 2.41
CA LYS A 5 4.24 18.47 1.38
C LYS A 5 3.80 18.00 -0.02
N ALA A 6 2.60 17.43 -0.14
CA ALA A 6 2.04 16.95 -1.40
C ALA A 6 1.12 17.96 -2.12
N ASP A 7 0.86 19.12 -1.53
CA ASP A 7 -0.12 20.11 -2.01
C ASP A 7 0.13 20.57 -3.45
N SER A 8 1.39 20.78 -3.86
CA SER A 8 1.72 21.20 -5.23
C SER A 8 1.27 20.16 -6.28
N ALA A 9 1.47 18.87 -5.98
CA ALA A 9 1.04 17.80 -6.86
C ALA A 9 -0.49 17.66 -6.91
N LEU A 10 -1.15 17.77 -5.73
CA LEU A 10 -2.62 17.81 -5.66
C LEU A 10 -3.22 18.98 -6.43
N ASN A 11 -2.59 20.16 -6.38
CA ASN A 11 -3.07 21.35 -7.12
C ASN A 11 -3.03 21.12 -8.63
N ILE A 12 -2.02 20.43 -9.14
CA ILE A 12 -1.95 20.06 -10.57
C ILE A 12 -3.10 19.10 -10.91
N VAL A 13 -3.31 18.06 -10.10
CA VAL A 13 -4.41 17.11 -10.32
C VAL A 13 -5.76 17.81 -10.26
N GLU A 14 -5.97 18.71 -9.29
CA GLU A 14 -7.21 19.50 -9.19
C GLU A 14 -7.44 20.35 -10.43
N LYS A 15 -6.40 21.05 -10.91
CA LYS A 15 -6.49 21.88 -12.12
C LYS A 15 -6.93 21.04 -13.33
N GLU A 16 -6.27 19.90 -13.54
CA GLU A 16 -6.60 19.01 -14.67
C GLU A 16 -7.99 18.38 -14.54
N CYS A 17 -8.42 18.04 -13.31
CA CYS A 17 -9.80 17.60 -13.05
C CYS A 17 -10.82 18.67 -13.43
N LYS A 18 -10.57 19.94 -13.03
CA LYS A 18 -11.48 21.07 -13.38
C LYS A 18 -11.56 21.31 -14.89
N ILE A 19 -10.42 21.23 -15.60
CA ILE A 19 -10.37 21.33 -17.07
C ILE A 19 -11.19 20.21 -17.71
N ALA A 20 -11.17 19.00 -17.13
CA ALA A 20 -11.97 17.87 -17.61
C ALA A 20 -13.45 17.90 -17.13
N GLY A 21 -13.91 18.98 -16.47
CA GLY A 21 -15.31 19.18 -16.04
C GLY A 21 -15.67 18.57 -14.69
N PHE A 22 -14.71 18.04 -13.94
CA PHE A 22 -14.97 17.48 -12.61
C PHE A 22 -15.24 18.58 -11.58
N LYS A 23 -16.24 18.35 -10.71
CA LYS A 23 -16.44 19.11 -9.47
C LYS A 23 -15.42 18.65 -8.44
N CYS A 24 -14.55 19.54 -8.00
CA CYS A 24 -13.45 19.26 -7.08
C CYS A 24 -13.79 19.71 -5.65
N THR A 25 -13.44 18.90 -4.67
CA THR A 25 -13.53 19.19 -3.24
C THR A 25 -12.18 18.87 -2.58
N LYS A 26 -11.47 19.90 -2.16
CA LYS A 26 -10.28 19.74 -1.32
C LYS A 26 -10.67 19.42 0.10
N LEU A 27 -10.01 18.45 0.69
CA LEU A 27 -10.24 17.96 2.04
C LEU A 27 -8.92 17.99 2.79
N ARG A 28 -8.86 18.70 3.91
CA ARG A 28 -7.69 18.73 4.78
C ARG A 28 -8.03 18.10 6.11
N PHE A 29 -7.25 17.11 6.53
CA PHE A 29 -7.46 16.41 7.79
C PHE A 29 -6.20 16.45 8.64
N SER A 30 -6.40 16.52 9.95
CA SER A 30 -5.35 16.45 10.96
C SER A 30 -5.77 15.53 12.10
N GLU A 31 -4.81 14.90 12.74
CA GLU A 31 -4.99 14.10 13.95
C GLU A 31 -3.83 14.40 14.89
N LYS A 32 -4.08 14.46 16.21
CA LYS A 32 -3.05 14.76 17.21
C LYS A 32 -1.87 13.80 17.07
N GLY A 33 -0.67 14.35 16.95
CA GLY A 33 0.58 13.59 16.78
C GLY A 33 0.92 13.25 15.33
N TYR A 34 0.12 13.69 14.34
CA TYR A 34 0.37 13.50 12.91
C TYR A 34 0.22 14.80 12.13
N ASP A 35 0.94 14.91 11.02
CA ASP A 35 0.86 16.07 10.14
C ASP A 35 -0.53 16.22 9.49
N SER A 36 -0.89 17.47 9.20
CA SER A 36 -2.09 17.79 8.46
C SER A 36 -1.90 17.49 6.98
N ILE A 37 -2.81 16.72 6.39
CA ILE A 37 -2.72 16.21 5.01
C ILE A 37 -3.87 16.76 4.17
N SER A 38 -3.53 17.23 2.97
CA SER A 38 -4.49 17.59 1.94
C SER A 38 -4.81 16.38 1.07
N ASN A 39 -6.10 16.27 0.73
CA ASN A 39 -6.66 15.24 -0.14
C ASN A 39 -7.59 15.91 -1.16
N LEU A 40 -7.85 15.23 -2.27
CA LEU A 40 -8.78 15.67 -3.31
C LEU A 40 -9.84 14.61 -3.56
N TYR A 41 -11.11 15.01 -3.50
CA TYR A 41 -12.22 14.28 -4.06
C TYR A 41 -12.74 15.05 -5.28
N ALA A 42 -12.73 14.42 -6.44
CA ALA A 42 -13.28 15.01 -7.66
C ALA A 42 -14.34 14.08 -8.25
N GLU A 43 -15.48 14.63 -8.73
CA GLU A 43 -16.58 13.84 -9.29
C GLU A 43 -17.22 14.49 -10.51
N ILE A 44 -17.71 13.66 -11.44
CA ILE A 44 -18.48 14.08 -12.61
C ILE A 44 -19.59 13.06 -12.90
N GLY A 45 -20.71 13.52 -13.48
CA GLY A 45 -21.87 12.69 -13.79
C GLY A 45 -22.82 12.53 -12.61
N ASN A 46 -23.92 11.80 -12.81
CA ASN A 46 -25.02 11.63 -11.87
C ASN A 46 -25.49 10.18 -11.75
N GLY A 47 -25.98 9.81 -10.55
CA GLY A 47 -26.66 8.53 -10.36
C GLY A 47 -25.74 7.33 -10.19
N LYS A 48 -26.17 6.21 -10.73
CA LYS A 48 -25.50 4.90 -10.66
C LYS A 48 -25.32 4.32 -12.06
N PRO A 49 -24.28 3.47 -12.25
CA PRO A 49 -23.28 3.04 -11.27
C PRO A 49 -22.25 4.15 -10.95
N HIS A 50 -21.62 4.10 -9.77
CA HIS A 50 -20.56 5.00 -9.37
C HIS A 50 -19.21 4.27 -9.40
N PHE A 51 -18.37 4.64 -10.37
CA PHE A 51 -16.97 4.22 -10.50
C PHE A 51 -16.06 5.22 -9.81
N SER A 52 -15.10 4.73 -9.03
CA SER A 52 -14.06 5.57 -8.45
C SER A 52 -12.67 5.09 -8.84
N PHE A 53 -11.77 6.03 -9.07
CA PHE A 53 -10.34 5.78 -9.11
C PHE A 53 -9.72 6.29 -7.81
N ALA A 54 -8.80 5.54 -7.22
CA ALA A 54 -8.06 5.99 -6.06
C ALA A 54 -6.55 5.90 -6.29
N GLY A 55 -5.82 6.85 -5.70
CA GLY A 55 -4.37 6.90 -5.78
C GLY A 55 -3.78 7.96 -4.87
N HIS A 56 -2.45 8.05 -4.87
CA HIS A 56 -1.71 9.02 -4.08
C HIS A 56 -0.74 9.84 -4.93
N VAL A 57 -0.33 10.99 -4.39
CA VAL A 57 0.63 11.89 -5.02
C VAL A 57 1.84 12.18 -4.14
N ASP A 58 1.84 11.71 -2.89
CA ASP A 58 3.03 11.66 -2.07
C ASP A 58 4.00 10.58 -2.58
N VAL A 59 5.23 10.66 -2.15
CA VAL A 59 6.31 9.78 -2.60
C VAL A 59 7.28 9.52 -1.46
N VAL A 60 7.93 8.36 -1.45
CA VAL A 60 9.05 8.10 -0.55
C VAL A 60 10.22 9.07 -0.82
N PRO A 61 11.05 9.38 0.19
CA PRO A 61 12.22 10.25 0.03
C PRO A 61 13.15 9.80 -1.11
N ALA A 62 13.80 10.76 -1.74
CA ALA A 62 14.84 10.52 -2.73
C ALA A 62 16.03 11.45 -2.45
N ASN A 63 17.21 10.86 -2.28
CA ASN A 63 18.45 11.62 -2.17
C ASN A 63 19.03 11.82 -3.57
N LYS A 64 19.12 13.06 -4.03
CA LYS A 64 19.60 13.39 -5.39
C LYS A 64 20.99 12.83 -5.70
N LYS A 65 21.86 12.69 -4.69
CA LYS A 65 23.23 12.20 -4.86
C LYS A 65 23.29 10.73 -5.30
N ASP A 66 22.26 9.96 -4.97
CA ASP A 66 22.19 8.53 -5.25
C ASP A 66 21.51 8.22 -6.60
N TRP A 67 21.00 9.25 -7.30
CA TRP A 67 20.25 9.08 -8.53
C TRP A 67 21.10 9.32 -9.79
N VAL A 68 20.85 8.53 -10.82
CA VAL A 68 21.49 8.67 -12.14
C VAL A 68 21.02 9.95 -12.86
N VAL A 69 19.81 10.42 -12.55
CA VAL A 69 19.20 11.67 -13.05
C VAL A 69 18.55 12.41 -11.89
N ASP A 70 18.27 13.71 -12.01
CA ASP A 70 17.52 14.42 -10.97
C ASP A 70 16.13 13.79 -10.80
N PRO A 71 15.80 13.22 -9.61
CA PRO A 71 14.55 12.50 -9.38
C PRO A 71 13.29 13.37 -9.46
N PHE A 72 13.43 14.69 -9.53
CA PHE A 72 12.31 15.64 -9.51
C PHE A 72 12.11 16.40 -10.82
N LYS A 73 12.94 16.15 -11.85
CA LYS A 73 12.84 16.83 -13.16
C LYS A 73 11.87 16.16 -14.14
N GLY A 74 11.53 14.88 -13.95
CA GLY A 74 10.69 14.16 -14.90
C GLY A 74 11.34 14.01 -16.27
N LEU A 75 12.60 13.61 -16.32
CA LEU A 75 13.38 13.50 -17.54
C LEU A 75 12.85 12.37 -18.43
N ILE A 76 12.61 12.70 -19.72
CA ILE A 76 12.33 11.69 -20.74
C ILE A 76 13.64 11.33 -21.44
N LYS A 77 14.06 10.06 -21.30
CA LYS A 77 15.28 9.54 -21.94
C LYS A 77 15.12 8.06 -22.30
N ASN A 78 15.56 7.69 -23.49
CA ASN A 78 15.56 6.31 -24.00
C ASN A 78 14.18 5.61 -23.89
N GLY A 79 13.09 6.31 -24.19
CA GLY A 79 11.73 5.76 -24.13
C GLY A 79 11.13 5.61 -22.73
N TYR A 80 11.77 6.19 -21.71
CA TYR A 80 11.33 6.18 -20.32
C TYR A 80 11.14 7.58 -19.75
N LEU A 81 10.14 7.75 -18.91
CA LEU A 81 10.00 8.88 -17.98
C LEU A 81 10.67 8.51 -16.66
N TRP A 82 11.69 9.27 -16.29
CA TRP A 82 12.48 9.06 -15.07
C TRP A 82 12.06 10.04 -13.99
N GLY A 83 11.87 9.56 -12.77
CA GLY A 83 11.61 10.40 -11.61
C GLY A 83 10.96 9.66 -10.46
N ARG A 84 11.13 10.18 -9.25
CA ARG A 84 10.46 9.67 -8.06
C ARG A 84 8.95 9.88 -8.16
N GLY A 85 8.17 8.82 -8.00
CA GLY A 85 6.72 8.79 -8.20
C GLY A 85 6.30 8.60 -9.67
N ALA A 86 7.25 8.35 -10.58
CA ALA A 86 6.93 8.03 -11.98
C ALA A 86 6.24 6.66 -12.10
N VAL A 87 6.61 5.71 -11.27
CA VAL A 87 5.96 4.39 -11.18
C VAL A 87 4.91 4.40 -10.08
N ASP A 88 5.23 4.95 -8.92
CA ASP A 88 4.45 4.90 -7.69
C ASP A 88 4.10 6.31 -7.19
N MET A 89 2.82 6.79 -7.46
CA MET A 89 1.96 6.29 -8.54
C MET A 89 1.38 7.44 -9.38
N LYS A 90 2.10 8.60 -9.43
CA LYS A 90 1.61 9.82 -10.11
C LYS A 90 1.29 9.60 -11.59
N SER A 91 2.05 8.74 -12.29
CA SER A 91 1.76 8.47 -13.69
C SER A 91 0.45 7.70 -13.88
N ALA A 92 0.09 6.79 -12.95
CA ALA A 92 -1.21 6.12 -13.02
C ALA A 92 -2.37 7.11 -12.81
N VAL A 93 -2.21 8.08 -11.89
CA VAL A 93 -3.18 9.19 -11.72
C VAL A 93 -3.32 9.99 -13.01
N ALA A 94 -2.21 10.38 -13.64
CA ALA A 94 -2.22 11.12 -14.91
C ALA A 94 -2.86 10.31 -16.06
N CYS A 95 -2.55 9.01 -16.15
CA CYS A 95 -3.16 8.11 -17.14
C CYS A 95 -4.68 8.00 -16.96
N PHE A 96 -5.16 7.93 -15.70
CA PHE A 96 -6.60 7.86 -15.45
C PHE A 96 -7.30 9.18 -15.78
N LEU A 97 -6.71 10.32 -15.48
CA LEU A 97 -7.24 11.63 -15.87
C LEU A 97 -7.32 11.77 -17.40
N ALA A 98 -6.26 11.42 -18.11
CA ALA A 98 -6.25 11.46 -19.57
C ALA A 98 -7.29 10.51 -20.18
N ALA A 99 -7.43 9.31 -19.62
CA ALA A 99 -8.44 8.35 -20.02
C ALA A 99 -9.87 8.86 -19.77
N SER A 100 -10.11 9.47 -18.60
CA SER A 100 -11.41 10.05 -18.25
C SER A 100 -11.78 11.22 -19.18
N LYS A 101 -10.82 12.11 -19.45
CA LYS A 101 -11.03 13.22 -20.38
C LYS A 101 -11.42 12.70 -21.77
N SER A 102 -10.64 11.77 -22.33
CA SER A 102 -10.94 11.18 -23.65
C SER A 102 -12.27 10.40 -23.66
N TYR A 103 -12.65 9.75 -22.55
CA TYR A 103 -13.94 9.09 -22.43
C TYR A 103 -15.10 10.11 -22.44
N LEU A 104 -14.97 11.19 -21.69
CA LEU A 104 -16.01 12.23 -21.57
C LEU A 104 -16.19 13.00 -22.88
N GLU A 105 -15.13 13.27 -23.65
CA GLU A 105 -15.20 13.90 -24.97
C GLU A 105 -16.03 13.09 -25.99
N GLU A 106 -16.08 11.76 -25.82
CA GLU A 106 -16.82 10.85 -26.71
C GLU A 106 -18.20 10.43 -26.14
N ASN A 107 -18.50 10.73 -24.86
CA ASN A 107 -19.67 10.24 -24.14
C ASN A 107 -20.30 11.34 -23.27
N ASP A 108 -20.80 12.42 -23.87
CA ASP A 108 -21.35 13.59 -23.16
C ASP A 108 -22.50 13.25 -22.20
N ASN A 109 -23.27 12.20 -22.47
CA ASN A 109 -24.49 11.81 -21.77
C ASN A 109 -24.37 10.45 -21.08
N PHE A 110 -23.17 10.06 -20.59
CA PHE A 110 -23.04 8.79 -19.91
C PHE A 110 -23.89 8.72 -18.63
N LYS A 111 -24.49 7.58 -18.38
CA LYS A 111 -25.30 7.35 -17.17
C LYS A 111 -24.42 6.79 -16.06
N GLY A 112 -24.31 7.52 -14.96
CA GLY A 112 -23.50 7.11 -13.82
C GLY A 112 -22.60 8.22 -13.31
N LYS A 113 -21.65 7.86 -12.48
CA LYS A 113 -20.71 8.80 -11.86
C LYS A 113 -19.28 8.27 -11.93
N ILE A 114 -18.34 9.14 -12.29
CA ILE A 114 -16.90 8.92 -12.17
C ILE A 114 -16.38 9.79 -11.04
N SER A 115 -15.53 9.24 -10.16
CA SER A 115 -14.85 10.04 -9.13
C SER A 115 -13.39 9.65 -8.97
N LEU A 116 -12.58 10.59 -8.45
CA LEU A 116 -11.19 10.40 -8.06
C LEU A 116 -11.07 10.66 -6.56
N LEU A 117 -10.39 9.76 -5.86
CA LEU A 117 -9.92 9.90 -4.48
C LEU A 117 -8.40 9.97 -4.52
N ILE A 118 -7.83 11.17 -4.33
CA ILE A 118 -6.38 11.36 -4.37
C ILE A 118 -5.90 11.84 -3.02
N THR A 119 -4.96 11.10 -2.43
CA THR A 119 -4.37 11.41 -1.11
C THR A 119 -2.93 11.87 -1.22
N GLY A 120 -2.46 12.55 -0.18
CA GLY A 120 -1.06 12.91 0.04
C GLY A 120 -0.42 12.19 1.24
N ASP A 121 -0.96 11.04 1.68
CA ASP A 121 -0.52 10.30 2.89
C ASP A 121 -0.70 8.77 2.72
N GLU A 122 -0.20 8.21 1.63
CA GLU A 122 -0.15 6.75 1.46
C GLU A 122 1.19 6.19 1.92
N GLU A 123 2.28 6.85 1.55
CA GLU A 123 3.66 6.41 1.71
C GLU A 123 4.23 6.58 3.14
N GLN A 124 3.46 7.15 4.05
CA GLN A 124 3.88 7.35 5.44
C GLN A 124 2.92 6.70 6.43
N TYR A 125 2.20 7.50 7.20
CA TYR A 125 1.36 7.01 8.30
C TYR A 125 -0.02 6.56 7.86
N ALA A 126 -0.51 7.01 6.71
CA ALA A 126 -1.86 6.74 6.17
C ALA A 126 -2.98 7.05 7.18
N LYS A 127 -2.78 8.10 8.00
CA LYS A 127 -3.72 8.50 9.08
C LYS A 127 -4.69 9.57 8.64
N ASN A 128 -4.21 10.54 7.87
CA ASN A 128 -4.99 11.71 7.46
C ASN A 128 -5.32 11.70 5.94
N GLY A 129 -5.04 10.58 5.27
CA GLY A 129 -5.31 10.32 3.86
C GLY A 129 -6.66 9.64 3.62
N THR A 130 -6.64 8.61 2.78
CA THR A 130 -7.80 7.85 2.28
C THR A 130 -8.78 7.43 3.37
N VAL A 131 -8.30 7.03 4.55
CA VAL A 131 -9.17 6.63 5.67
C VAL A 131 -10.09 7.78 6.13
N LYS A 132 -9.62 9.02 6.13
CA LYS A 132 -10.44 10.20 6.49
C LYS A 132 -11.37 10.62 5.34
N VAL A 133 -10.91 10.50 4.10
CA VAL A 133 -11.75 10.73 2.91
C VAL A 133 -12.94 9.77 2.90
N LEU A 134 -12.73 8.49 3.17
CA LEU A 134 -13.81 7.49 3.25
C LEU A 134 -14.81 7.79 4.38
N LYS A 135 -14.33 8.28 5.54
CA LYS A 135 -15.22 8.73 6.62
C LYS A 135 -16.06 9.95 6.19
N TRP A 136 -15.46 10.89 5.47
CA TRP A 136 -16.17 12.06 4.91
C TRP A 136 -17.20 11.63 3.88
N LEU A 137 -16.89 10.73 2.95
CA LEU A 137 -17.84 10.18 1.97
C LEU A 137 -19.04 9.53 2.66
N LYS A 138 -18.78 8.72 3.71
CA LYS A 138 -19.83 8.10 4.52
C LYS A 138 -20.75 9.16 5.15
N LYS A 139 -20.17 10.24 5.74
CA LYS A 139 -20.93 11.35 6.32
C LYS A 139 -21.78 12.09 5.25
N LYS A 140 -21.24 12.22 4.03
CA LYS A 140 -21.96 12.82 2.88
C LYS A 140 -22.94 11.86 2.19
N LYS A 141 -23.06 10.61 2.68
CA LYS A 141 -23.91 9.56 2.10
C LYS A 141 -23.57 9.22 0.64
N ILE A 142 -22.31 9.48 0.22
CA ILE A 142 -21.81 9.15 -1.12
C ILE A 142 -21.44 7.67 -1.13
N LYS A 143 -22.12 6.90 -1.99
CA LYS A 143 -21.89 5.45 -2.16
C LYS A 143 -21.11 5.21 -3.44
N ILE A 144 -19.99 4.53 -3.34
CA ILE A 144 -19.17 4.07 -4.47
C ILE A 144 -19.48 2.59 -4.69
N ASN A 145 -19.72 2.19 -5.94
CA ASN A 145 -19.98 0.79 -6.29
C ASN A 145 -18.67 0.01 -6.46
N ASN A 146 -17.76 0.54 -7.27
CA ASN A 146 -16.48 -0.09 -7.54
C ASN A 146 -15.35 0.96 -7.52
N CYS A 147 -14.19 0.55 -7.05
CA CYS A 147 -13.00 1.40 -7.02
C CYS A 147 -11.82 0.68 -7.68
N LEU A 148 -11.15 1.38 -8.59
CA LEU A 148 -9.86 0.97 -9.16
C LEU A 148 -8.77 1.77 -8.49
N VAL A 149 -7.79 1.08 -7.90
CA VAL A 149 -6.58 1.72 -7.34
C VAL A 149 -5.44 1.59 -8.34
N GLY A 150 -4.78 2.70 -8.66
CA GLY A 150 -3.76 2.76 -9.71
C GLY A 150 -2.34 2.35 -9.28
N GLU A 151 -2.21 1.59 -8.20
CA GLU A 151 -0.93 1.09 -7.67
C GLU A 151 -0.13 0.28 -8.70
N PRO A 152 1.21 0.30 -8.66
CA PRO A 152 2.05 -0.51 -9.55
C PRO A 152 1.90 -2.00 -9.21
N THR A 153 1.02 -2.67 -9.95
CA THR A 153 0.64 -4.07 -9.69
C THR A 153 1.43 -5.07 -10.51
N ASN A 154 1.91 -4.67 -11.68
CA ASN A 154 2.58 -5.58 -12.61
C ASN A 154 4.05 -5.80 -12.20
N LEU A 155 4.55 -7.05 -12.31
CA LEU A 155 5.90 -7.41 -11.87
C LEU A 155 6.94 -7.17 -12.95
N ASN A 156 6.73 -7.70 -14.14
CA ASN A 156 7.72 -7.69 -15.22
C ASN A 156 7.26 -6.92 -16.45
N VAL A 157 5.99 -7.05 -16.79
CA VAL A 157 5.40 -6.43 -17.98
C VAL A 157 3.98 -5.98 -17.72
N LEU A 158 3.54 -4.91 -18.35
CA LEU A 158 2.16 -4.42 -18.23
C LEU A 158 1.17 -5.50 -18.68
N GLY A 159 0.22 -5.82 -17.81
CA GLY A 159 -0.80 -6.85 -18.05
C GLY A 159 -0.43 -8.25 -17.57
N ASP A 160 0.60 -8.43 -16.75
CA ASP A 160 0.93 -9.74 -16.18
C ASP A 160 0.08 -10.08 -14.94
N GLN A 161 -0.37 -9.09 -14.16
CA GLN A 161 -1.26 -9.36 -13.02
C GLN A 161 -2.16 -8.18 -12.62
N ILE A 162 -3.24 -8.54 -11.92
CA ILE A 162 -4.22 -7.65 -11.29
C ILE A 162 -4.26 -8.00 -9.81
N LYS A 163 -4.20 -7.03 -8.92
CA LYS A 163 -4.35 -7.28 -7.48
C LYS A 163 -5.83 -7.24 -7.10
N ILE A 164 -6.29 -8.35 -6.55
CA ILE A 164 -7.66 -8.50 -6.01
C ILE A 164 -7.68 -8.52 -4.49
N GLY A 165 -6.55 -8.31 -3.85
CA GLY A 165 -6.37 -8.29 -2.41
C GLY A 165 -4.92 -8.08 -2.02
N ARG A 166 -4.69 -7.88 -0.75
CA ARG A 166 -3.35 -7.74 -0.17
C ARG A 166 -3.26 -8.50 1.14
N ARG A 167 -2.06 -9.02 1.43
CA ARG A 167 -1.77 -9.60 2.75
C ARG A 167 -1.79 -8.52 3.81
N GLY A 168 -2.16 -8.89 5.04
CA GLY A 168 -1.96 -8.04 6.21
C GLY A 168 -0.49 -7.88 6.55
N GLY A 169 -0.14 -6.77 7.16
CA GLY A 169 1.19 -6.44 7.62
C GLY A 169 1.22 -6.15 9.11
N TYR A 170 2.21 -6.73 9.79
CA TYR A 170 2.35 -6.65 11.24
C TYR A 170 3.83 -6.66 11.60
N ASN A 171 4.31 -5.61 12.26
CA ASN A 171 5.67 -5.52 12.76
C ASN A 171 5.66 -5.58 14.28
N GLY A 172 6.58 -6.30 14.87
CA GLY A 172 6.75 -6.37 16.33
C GLY A 172 8.18 -6.07 16.73
N ILE A 173 8.31 -5.33 17.84
CA ILE A 173 9.58 -5.15 18.55
C ILE A 173 9.38 -5.74 19.95
N VAL A 174 10.18 -6.75 20.29
CA VAL A 174 10.19 -7.34 21.63
C VAL A 174 11.44 -6.91 22.37
N THR A 175 11.27 -6.31 23.55
CA THR A 175 12.36 -6.00 24.49
C THR A 175 12.24 -6.96 25.67
N VAL A 176 13.25 -7.80 25.88
CA VAL A 176 13.31 -8.75 27.00
C VAL A 176 14.18 -8.18 28.10
N PHE A 177 13.70 -8.27 29.34
CA PHE A 177 14.39 -7.75 30.53
C PHE A 177 15.00 -8.90 31.32
N GLY A 178 16.26 -8.75 31.65
CA GLY A 178 17.01 -9.69 32.46
C GLY A 178 17.57 -9.07 33.74
N LYS A 179 18.64 -9.67 34.24
CA LYS A 179 19.46 -9.15 35.34
C LYS A 179 20.92 -9.19 34.95
N GLU A 180 21.50 -8.01 34.86
CA GLU A 180 22.91 -7.81 34.51
C GLU A 180 23.86 -8.44 35.54
N GLY A 181 25.03 -8.88 35.07
CA GLY A 181 26.10 -9.36 35.90
C GLY A 181 27.19 -10.14 35.17
N HIS A 182 28.18 -10.59 35.90
CA HIS A 182 29.31 -11.32 35.33
C HIS A 182 28.89 -12.73 34.83
N SER A 183 29.27 -13.10 33.62
CA SER A 183 28.85 -14.34 32.97
C SER A 183 29.32 -15.62 33.69
N ALA A 184 30.39 -15.53 34.50
CA ALA A 184 30.87 -16.63 35.33
C ALA A 184 29.97 -16.98 36.53
N TRP A 185 28.96 -16.12 36.83
CA TRP A 185 28.03 -16.31 37.92
C TRP A 185 26.57 -16.42 37.46
N PRO A 186 26.21 -17.49 36.71
CA PRO A 186 24.88 -17.59 36.06
C PRO A 186 23.73 -17.56 37.06
N ASN A 187 23.95 -18.06 38.32
CA ASN A 187 22.90 -18.06 39.35
C ASN A 187 22.57 -16.67 39.92
N ARG A 188 23.41 -15.65 39.66
CA ARG A 188 23.24 -14.26 40.10
C ARG A 188 22.63 -13.36 39.03
N THR A 189 22.50 -13.88 37.82
CA THR A 189 22.06 -13.17 36.62
C THR A 189 20.80 -13.77 36.02
N LYS A 190 20.13 -13.05 35.15
CA LYS A 190 19.08 -13.57 34.25
C LYS A 190 19.40 -13.12 32.82
N ASN A 191 19.79 -14.05 31.96
CA ASN A 191 20.25 -13.71 30.61
C ASN A 191 19.09 -13.41 29.65
N PRO A 192 18.84 -12.14 29.27
CA PRO A 192 17.76 -11.79 28.37
C PRO A 192 18.07 -12.15 26.92
N VAL A 193 19.35 -12.30 26.56
CA VAL A 193 19.77 -12.67 25.20
C VAL A 193 19.35 -14.09 24.88
N SER A 194 19.63 -15.02 25.77
CA SER A 194 19.20 -16.42 25.63
C SER A 194 17.67 -16.55 25.61
N ALA A 195 16.98 -15.74 26.42
CA ALA A 195 15.53 -15.71 26.44
C ALA A 195 14.95 -15.15 25.11
N LEU A 196 15.52 -14.05 24.59
CA LEU A 196 15.13 -13.47 23.31
C LEU A 196 15.31 -14.46 22.16
N ILE A 197 16.45 -15.14 22.09
CA ILE A 197 16.70 -16.18 21.06
C ILE A 197 15.60 -17.25 21.12
N LYS A 198 15.28 -17.77 22.31
CA LYS A 198 14.21 -18.77 22.48
C LYS A 198 12.84 -18.22 22.05
N MET A 199 12.49 -16.98 22.43
CA MET A 199 11.23 -16.34 22.04
C MET A 199 11.13 -16.22 20.52
N LEU A 200 12.15 -15.69 19.86
CA LEU A 200 12.17 -15.50 18.41
C LEU A 200 12.15 -16.86 17.69
N THR A 201 12.92 -17.84 18.13
CA THR A 201 12.91 -19.20 17.58
C THR A 201 11.53 -19.86 17.70
N ASN A 202 10.79 -19.63 18.79
CA ASN A 202 9.46 -20.20 18.96
C ASN A 202 8.45 -19.70 17.95
N ILE A 203 8.58 -18.46 17.49
CA ILE A 203 7.69 -17.92 16.44
C ILE A 203 8.20 -18.21 15.03
N ASP A 204 9.51 -18.21 14.79
CA ASP A 204 10.13 -18.41 13.49
C ASP A 204 9.95 -19.82 12.93
N LYS A 205 10.05 -20.85 13.81
CA LYS A 205 9.92 -22.27 13.40
C LYS A 205 8.50 -22.70 13.07
N LYS A 206 7.48 -21.86 13.27
CA LYS A 206 6.08 -22.27 13.08
C LYS A 206 5.54 -21.87 11.72
N THR A 207 5.07 -22.85 10.98
CA THR A 207 4.20 -22.63 9.82
C THR A 207 2.85 -22.15 10.32
N LEU A 208 2.49 -20.90 10.05
CA LEU A 208 1.23 -20.31 10.49
C LEU A 208 0.01 -20.93 9.78
N ASP A 209 0.16 -21.21 8.48
CA ASP A 209 -0.88 -21.81 7.63
C ASP A 209 -0.28 -22.28 6.28
N LYS A 210 -1.10 -22.98 5.49
CA LYS A 210 -0.74 -23.46 4.15
C LYS A 210 -1.21 -22.53 3.01
N GLY A 211 -1.60 -21.28 3.33
CA GLY A 211 -2.19 -20.38 2.35
C GLY A 211 -3.66 -20.65 2.08
N THR A 212 -4.19 -19.99 1.05
CA THR A 212 -5.56 -20.18 0.52
C THR A 212 -5.51 -20.22 -1.00
N LYS A 213 -6.67 -20.40 -1.67
CA LYS A 213 -6.78 -20.34 -3.14
C LYS A 213 -6.14 -19.06 -3.74
N HIS A 214 -6.20 -17.94 -3.04
CA HIS A 214 -5.77 -16.63 -3.55
C HIS A 214 -4.58 -16.04 -2.78
N PHE A 215 -4.15 -16.66 -1.68
CA PHE A 215 -3.04 -16.15 -0.86
C PHE A 215 -1.98 -17.21 -0.63
N GLN A 216 -0.74 -16.77 -0.68
CA GLN A 216 0.41 -17.53 -0.19
C GLN A 216 0.27 -17.80 1.32
N PRO A 217 1.01 -18.77 1.88
CA PRO A 217 1.13 -18.95 3.32
C PRO A 217 1.53 -17.66 4.03
N SER A 218 1.02 -17.51 5.25
CA SER A 218 1.49 -16.45 6.14
C SER A 218 2.91 -16.74 6.59
N ILE A 219 3.76 -15.71 6.57
CA ILE A 219 5.20 -15.82 6.86
C ILE A 219 5.59 -14.89 8.00
N ILE A 220 6.59 -15.31 8.76
CA ILE A 220 7.29 -14.51 9.76
C ILE A 220 8.73 -14.35 9.30
N SER A 221 9.30 -13.19 9.52
CA SER A 221 10.71 -12.91 9.28
C SER A 221 11.27 -12.16 10.48
N ILE A 222 12.30 -12.71 11.11
CA ILE A 222 13.08 -11.98 12.11
C ILE A 222 13.94 -10.96 11.37
N THR A 223 13.86 -9.70 11.76
CA THR A 223 14.46 -8.58 11.01
C THR A 223 15.64 -7.93 11.73
N SER A 224 15.74 -8.07 13.05
CA SER A 224 16.85 -7.55 13.85
C SER A 224 16.98 -8.26 15.19
N ILE A 225 18.22 -8.35 15.71
CA ILE A 225 18.54 -8.67 17.09
C ILE A 225 19.60 -7.66 17.55
N ASP A 226 19.25 -6.85 18.55
CA ASP A 226 20.06 -5.75 19.07
C ASP A 226 20.29 -5.94 20.58
N VAL A 227 21.54 -6.08 20.97
CA VAL A 227 21.92 -6.27 22.38
C VAL A 227 22.69 -5.08 22.92
N LYS A 228 23.48 -4.39 22.07
CA LYS A 228 24.35 -3.27 22.43
C LYS A 228 25.25 -3.56 23.63
N ASN A 229 25.84 -4.76 23.67
CA ASN A 229 26.72 -5.22 24.72
C ASN A 229 28.17 -5.34 24.22
N GLU A 230 29.04 -4.46 24.66
CA GLU A 230 30.45 -4.42 24.23
C GLU A 230 31.34 -5.34 25.09
N ALA A 231 30.90 -5.67 26.32
CA ALA A 231 31.68 -6.48 27.26
C ALA A 231 31.40 -7.99 27.08
N LEU A 232 32.43 -8.76 26.73
CA LEU A 232 32.32 -10.19 26.43
C LEU A 232 31.94 -11.06 27.63
N ASN A 233 32.28 -10.62 28.84
CA ASN A 233 32.06 -11.34 30.10
C ASN A 233 30.92 -10.79 30.95
N VAL A 234 30.07 -9.92 30.39
CA VAL A 234 28.91 -9.35 31.08
C VAL A 234 27.61 -9.79 30.41
N ILE A 235 26.66 -10.27 31.19
CA ILE A 235 25.27 -10.50 30.77
C ILE A 235 24.53 -9.16 30.84
N PRO A 236 23.91 -8.67 29.75
CA PRO A 236 23.25 -7.37 29.73
C PRO A 236 21.92 -7.36 30.49
N ALA A 237 21.45 -6.18 30.92
CA ALA A 237 20.16 -6.02 31.59
C ALA A 237 18.96 -6.21 30.65
N LYS A 238 19.14 -6.00 29.35
CA LYS A 238 18.08 -6.12 28.32
C LYS A 238 18.63 -6.53 26.96
N SER A 239 17.76 -7.11 26.13
CA SER A 239 17.99 -7.39 24.72
C SER A 239 16.73 -7.07 23.93
N GLN A 240 16.89 -6.76 22.62
CA GLN A 240 15.77 -6.41 21.76
C GLN A 240 15.81 -7.19 20.44
N GLY A 241 14.65 -7.57 19.93
CA GLY A 241 14.52 -8.18 18.62
C GLY A 241 13.31 -7.65 17.86
N SER A 242 13.40 -7.66 16.53
CA SER A 242 12.33 -7.21 15.66
C SER A 242 11.92 -8.32 14.70
N PHE A 243 10.63 -8.34 14.35
CA PHE A 243 10.08 -9.29 13.37
C PHE A 243 8.99 -8.66 12.55
N ASN A 244 8.79 -9.17 11.32
CA ASN A 244 7.70 -8.81 10.43
C ASN A 244 6.83 -10.05 10.16
N ILE A 245 5.51 -9.88 10.14
CA ILE A 245 4.56 -10.92 9.73
C ILE A 245 3.76 -10.41 8.54
N ARG A 246 3.72 -11.21 7.47
CA ARG A 246 2.80 -11.04 6.35
C ARG A 246 1.78 -12.17 6.40
N PHE A 247 0.51 -11.83 6.57
CA PHE A 247 -0.53 -12.81 6.83
C PHE A 247 -1.71 -12.71 5.87
N ASN A 248 -2.34 -13.84 5.60
CA ASN A 248 -3.54 -13.98 4.79
C ASN A 248 -4.82 -13.91 5.67
N PRO A 249 -6.03 -13.92 5.09
CA PRO A 249 -7.29 -13.77 5.84
C PRO A 249 -7.62 -14.89 6.83
N LYS A 250 -6.83 -15.98 6.92
CA LYS A 250 -6.97 -16.99 7.98
C LYS A 250 -6.60 -16.43 9.36
N HIS A 251 -5.86 -15.32 9.37
CA HIS A 251 -5.40 -14.64 10.57
C HIS A 251 -5.91 -13.20 10.60
N ASN A 252 -5.91 -12.64 11.79
CA ASN A 252 -6.10 -11.22 12.04
C ASN A 252 -5.11 -10.75 13.12
N ILE A 253 -5.02 -9.44 13.31
CA ILE A 253 -4.08 -8.83 14.24
C ILE A 253 -4.26 -9.39 15.67
N LYS A 254 -5.51 -9.53 16.13
CA LYS A 254 -5.83 -10.04 17.47
C LYS A 254 -5.36 -11.49 17.64
N SER A 255 -5.67 -12.37 16.68
CA SER A 255 -5.27 -13.78 16.75
C SER A 255 -3.76 -13.96 16.76
N LEU A 256 -3.02 -13.20 15.89
CA LEU A 256 -1.56 -13.22 15.85
C LEU A 256 -0.93 -12.65 17.13
N THR A 257 -1.46 -11.54 17.65
CA THR A 257 -0.98 -10.96 18.91
C THR A 257 -1.11 -11.94 20.08
N ASN A 258 -2.26 -12.58 20.19
CA ASN A 258 -2.51 -13.57 21.26
C ASN A 258 -1.60 -14.78 21.13
N TRP A 259 -1.39 -15.25 19.89
CA TRP A 259 -0.48 -16.36 19.63
C TRP A 259 0.97 -16.01 20.00
N ILE A 260 1.49 -14.84 19.57
CA ILE A 260 2.85 -14.38 19.91
C ILE A 260 3.03 -14.29 21.43
N LYS A 261 2.10 -13.64 22.12
CA LYS A 261 2.15 -13.51 23.58
C LYS A 261 2.18 -14.88 24.27
N ARG A 262 1.38 -15.84 23.80
CA ARG A 262 1.39 -17.19 24.32
C ARG A 262 2.74 -17.89 24.12
N GLU A 263 3.38 -17.74 22.96
CA GLU A 263 4.69 -18.34 22.70
C GLU A 263 5.79 -17.68 23.54
N PHE A 264 5.74 -16.36 23.73
CA PHE A 264 6.71 -15.63 24.54
C PHE A 264 6.57 -15.92 26.03
N ASN A 265 5.34 -16.02 26.54
CA ASN A 265 5.07 -16.32 27.95
C ASN A 265 5.63 -17.69 28.39
N LYS A 266 5.76 -18.66 27.48
CA LYS A 266 6.38 -19.97 27.75
C LYS A 266 7.84 -19.87 28.24
N ILE A 267 8.52 -18.77 27.94
CA ILE A 267 9.94 -18.56 28.28
C ILE A 267 10.11 -18.05 29.73
N GLY A 268 9.04 -17.46 30.32
CA GLY A 268 9.04 -17.01 31.72
C GLY A 268 9.88 -15.77 32.01
N PHE A 269 10.19 -14.96 31.00
CA PHE A 269 10.89 -13.68 31.16
C PHE A 269 9.94 -12.51 31.05
N LYS A 270 10.22 -11.41 31.77
CA LYS A 270 9.53 -10.14 31.59
C LYS A 270 9.92 -9.56 30.22
N TYR A 271 8.93 -9.13 29.44
CA TYR A 271 9.15 -8.48 28.16
C TYR A 271 8.16 -7.34 27.92
N LYS A 272 8.53 -6.44 27.03
CA LYS A 272 7.65 -5.44 26.39
C LYS A 272 7.51 -5.79 24.92
N LEU A 273 6.27 -5.75 24.40
CA LEU A 273 5.99 -5.99 22.99
C LEU A 273 5.30 -4.78 22.39
N ASP A 274 6.03 -4.06 21.54
CA ASP A 274 5.51 -2.92 20.77
C ASP A 274 5.11 -3.41 19.38
N LEU A 275 3.90 -3.02 18.92
CA LEU A 275 3.28 -3.55 17.72
C LEU A 275 2.93 -2.43 16.75
N TYR A 276 3.34 -2.58 15.50
CA TYR A 276 3.07 -1.65 14.41
C TYR A 276 2.30 -2.38 13.30
N VAL A 277 1.02 -2.05 13.19
CA VAL A 277 0.10 -2.74 12.28
C VAL A 277 -0.07 -1.91 11.01
N SER A 278 0.29 -2.47 9.86
CA SER A 278 0.03 -1.85 8.56
C SER A 278 -1.44 -2.03 8.13
N GLY A 279 -2.08 -3.13 8.51
CA GLY A 279 -3.49 -3.42 8.23
C GLY A 279 -3.82 -4.91 8.19
N ASN A 280 -5.11 -5.24 8.16
CA ASN A 280 -5.58 -6.60 7.95
C ASN A 280 -5.44 -6.99 6.47
N ALA A 281 -5.36 -8.30 6.21
CA ALA A 281 -5.51 -8.83 4.87
C ALA A 281 -6.93 -8.56 4.35
N PHE A 282 -7.07 -8.32 3.05
CA PHE A 282 -8.36 -8.22 2.40
C PHE A 282 -8.38 -8.97 1.06
N LEU A 283 -9.57 -9.36 0.64
CA LEU A 283 -9.81 -10.00 -0.66
C LEU A 283 -11.11 -9.46 -1.25
N THR A 284 -11.03 -8.92 -2.43
CA THR A 284 -12.17 -8.76 -3.33
C THR A 284 -12.35 -10.06 -4.11
N LYS A 285 -13.44 -10.76 -3.88
CA LYS A 285 -13.72 -12.00 -4.63
C LYS A 285 -13.77 -11.70 -6.13
N PRO A 286 -13.12 -12.52 -6.97
CA PRO A 286 -13.26 -12.40 -8.43
C PRO A 286 -14.73 -12.34 -8.87
N GLY A 287 -15.06 -11.40 -9.74
CA GLY A 287 -16.44 -11.17 -10.19
C GLY A 287 -16.50 -10.18 -11.35
N ARG A 288 -17.69 -9.69 -11.67
CA ARG A 288 -17.95 -8.83 -12.86
C ARG A 288 -16.92 -7.71 -13.02
N PHE A 289 -16.56 -7.00 -11.93
CA PHE A 289 -15.64 -5.86 -11.99
C PHE A 289 -14.19 -6.29 -12.30
N SER A 290 -13.68 -7.30 -11.60
CA SER A 290 -12.32 -7.81 -11.86
C SER A 290 -12.20 -8.46 -13.25
N GLU A 291 -13.24 -9.13 -13.74
CA GLU A 291 -13.28 -9.69 -15.09
C GLU A 291 -13.33 -8.61 -16.17
N LEU A 292 -14.06 -7.50 -15.93
CA LEU A 292 -14.08 -6.35 -16.82
C LEU A 292 -12.67 -5.77 -16.98
N ILE A 293 -11.96 -5.55 -15.86
CA ILE A 293 -10.57 -5.07 -15.88
C ILE A 293 -9.68 -6.06 -16.64
N LYS A 294 -9.79 -7.34 -16.34
CA LYS A 294 -9.02 -8.41 -17.00
C LYS A 294 -9.23 -8.44 -18.52
N LYS A 295 -10.47 -8.31 -18.98
CA LYS A 295 -10.81 -8.21 -20.40
C LYS A 295 -10.21 -6.96 -21.05
N SER A 296 -10.30 -5.80 -20.39
CA SER A 296 -9.73 -4.54 -20.88
C SER A 296 -8.21 -4.62 -21.01
N VAL A 297 -7.54 -5.16 -20.01
CA VAL A 297 -6.09 -5.40 -20.04
C VAL A 297 -5.72 -6.32 -21.20
N ARG A 298 -6.42 -7.46 -21.35
CA ARG A 298 -6.16 -8.41 -22.44
C ARG A 298 -6.36 -7.79 -23.82
N LYS A 299 -7.38 -6.94 -24.00
CA LYS A 299 -7.67 -6.28 -25.29
C LYS A 299 -6.52 -5.39 -25.73
N VAL A 300 -5.87 -4.67 -24.81
CA VAL A 300 -4.76 -3.74 -25.11
C VAL A 300 -3.41 -4.45 -25.15
N THR A 301 -3.12 -5.30 -24.16
CA THR A 301 -1.77 -5.89 -23.99
C THR A 301 -1.60 -7.24 -24.66
N LYS A 302 -2.69 -7.88 -25.11
CA LYS A 302 -2.76 -9.29 -25.59
C LYS A 302 -2.34 -10.31 -24.54
N LYS A 303 -2.17 -9.92 -23.28
CA LYS A 303 -1.82 -10.78 -22.14
C LYS A 303 -3.05 -11.16 -21.33
N ASN A 304 -3.00 -12.29 -20.65
CA ASN A 304 -4.05 -12.73 -19.75
C ASN A 304 -3.57 -12.56 -18.29
N PRO A 305 -3.89 -11.44 -17.63
CA PRO A 305 -3.37 -11.15 -16.31
C PRO A 305 -3.84 -12.17 -15.27
N LYS A 306 -2.92 -12.52 -14.35
CA LYS A 306 -3.24 -13.37 -13.20
C LYS A 306 -3.82 -12.52 -12.06
N TYR A 307 -4.77 -13.08 -11.31
CA TYR A 307 -5.18 -12.49 -10.04
C TYR A 307 -4.13 -12.77 -8.97
N ALA A 308 -3.72 -11.72 -8.25
CA ALA A 308 -2.65 -11.77 -7.27
C ALA A 308 -3.02 -11.04 -5.98
N THR A 309 -2.32 -11.37 -4.89
CA THR A 309 -2.51 -10.78 -3.55
C THR A 309 -1.19 -10.55 -2.81
N ASP A 310 -0.07 -10.79 -3.51
CA ASP A 310 1.30 -10.63 -3.01
C ASP A 310 1.75 -9.14 -2.96
N GLY A 311 2.96 -8.91 -2.49
CA GLY A 311 3.56 -7.58 -2.36
C GLY A 311 3.25 -6.87 -1.05
N GLY A 312 3.48 -5.55 -1.03
CA GLY A 312 3.20 -4.66 0.08
C GLY A 312 1.70 -4.46 0.33
N THR A 313 1.36 -3.56 1.24
CA THR A 313 -0.02 -3.12 1.42
C THR A 313 -0.28 -1.85 0.61
N SER A 314 -1.54 -1.43 0.50
CA SER A 314 -1.95 -0.20 -0.20
C SER A 314 -3.22 0.36 0.46
N ASP A 315 -3.64 1.55 0.06
CA ASP A 315 -4.88 2.17 0.54
C ASP A 315 -6.15 1.42 0.12
N ALA A 316 -6.06 0.47 -0.80
CA ALA A 316 -7.15 -0.45 -1.13
C ALA A 316 -7.69 -1.20 0.11
N ARG A 317 -6.86 -1.42 1.15
CA ARG A 317 -7.28 -2.00 2.44
C ARG A 317 -8.37 -1.18 3.14
N PHE A 318 -8.29 0.14 3.09
CA PHE A 318 -9.28 1.02 3.70
C PHE A 318 -10.56 1.09 2.86
N ILE A 319 -10.42 1.09 1.55
CA ILE A 319 -11.52 1.11 0.59
C ILE A 319 -12.34 -0.18 0.72
N ASN A 320 -11.66 -1.35 0.78
CA ASN A 320 -12.32 -2.63 1.02
C ASN A 320 -13.01 -2.68 2.39
N ALA A 321 -12.34 -2.19 3.45
CA ALA A 321 -12.91 -2.12 4.79
C ALA A 321 -14.15 -1.19 4.88
N ALA A 322 -14.28 -0.21 3.99
CA ALA A 322 -15.47 0.62 3.85
C ALA A 322 -16.62 -0.06 3.08
N GLY A 323 -16.44 -1.32 2.65
CA GLY A 323 -17.44 -2.12 1.93
C GLY A 323 -17.50 -1.82 0.43
N ILE A 324 -16.51 -1.14 -0.13
CA ILE A 324 -16.40 -0.84 -1.56
C ILE A 324 -15.67 -1.98 -2.25
N ASN A 325 -16.19 -2.43 -3.39
CA ASN A 325 -15.55 -3.44 -4.21
C ASN A 325 -14.31 -2.84 -4.90
N VAL A 326 -13.11 -3.28 -4.53
CA VAL A 326 -11.84 -2.67 -4.94
C VAL A 326 -10.92 -3.65 -5.64
N VAL A 327 -10.32 -3.20 -6.74
CA VAL A 327 -9.30 -3.92 -7.51
C VAL A 327 -8.15 -2.95 -7.77
N GLU A 328 -6.91 -3.46 -7.81
CA GLU A 328 -5.76 -2.63 -8.11
C GLU A 328 -5.15 -3.04 -9.46
N PHE A 329 -4.89 -2.05 -10.30
CA PHE A 329 -4.20 -2.23 -11.56
C PHE A 329 -3.50 -0.93 -11.98
N GLY A 330 -2.19 -0.99 -12.20
CA GLY A 330 -1.37 0.14 -12.65
C GLY A 330 -0.12 -0.31 -13.39
N LEU A 331 0.98 0.38 -13.18
CA LEU A 331 2.23 0.23 -13.92
C LEU A 331 3.05 -0.99 -13.47
N VAL A 332 4.20 -1.19 -14.13
CA VAL A 332 5.19 -2.21 -13.75
C VAL A 332 6.03 -1.70 -12.59
N GLY A 333 5.95 -2.38 -11.44
CA GLY A 333 6.57 -1.96 -10.18
C GLY A 333 8.08 -2.21 -10.06
N LYS A 334 8.74 -2.73 -11.09
CA LYS A 334 10.13 -3.22 -11.02
C LYS A 334 11.15 -2.19 -10.52
N SER A 335 10.96 -0.91 -10.82
CA SER A 335 11.86 0.18 -10.39
C SER A 335 11.29 1.05 -9.27
N MET A 336 10.13 0.71 -8.73
CA MET A 336 9.49 1.39 -7.62
C MET A 336 10.44 1.48 -6.41
N HIS A 337 10.49 2.64 -5.74
CA HIS A 337 11.32 2.91 -4.56
C HIS A 337 12.84 2.82 -4.76
N THR A 338 13.31 2.53 -5.99
CA THR A 338 14.76 2.55 -6.28
C THR A 338 15.25 3.98 -6.63
N ASN A 339 16.55 4.15 -6.68
CA ASN A 339 17.20 5.40 -7.12
C ASN A 339 17.28 5.54 -8.65
N SER A 340 16.61 4.67 -9.37
CA SER A 340 16.49 4.67 -10.84
C SER A 340 15.03 4.48 -11.29
N GLU A 341 14.08 4.95 -10.48
CA GLU A 341 12.66 4.81 -10.77
C GLU A 341 12.31 5.44 -12.12
N ARG A 342 11.70 4.65 -12.97
CA ARG A 342 11.31 5.03 -14.32
C ARG A 342 10.18 4.19 -14.85
N VAL A 343 9.39 4.75 -15.73
CA VAL A 343 8.28 4.08 -16.40
C VAL A 343 8.42 4.18 -17.93
N SER A 344 8.09 3.11 -18.62
CA SER A 344 8.07 3.08 -20.11
C SER A 344 6.98 4.00 -20.64
N LEU A 345 7.30 4.86 -21.61
CA LEU A 345 6.32 5.69 -22.32
C LEU A 345 5.28 4.83 -23.05
N LYS A 346 5.67 3.64 -23.52
CA LYS A 346 4.75 2.66 -24.13
C LYS A 346 3.73 2.18 -23.10
N ASP A 347 4.17 1.90 -21.86
CA ASP A 347 3.28 1.44 -20.81
C ASP A 347 2.33 2.55 -20.33
N LEU A 348 2.76 3.80 -20.29
CA LEU A 348 1.88 4.95 -20.03
C LEU A 348 0.75 5.03 -21.07
N LYS A 349 1.10 4.99 -22.36
CA LYS A 349 0.11 5.00 -23.44
C LYS A 349 -0.85 3.82 -23.35
N ASN A 350 -0.35 2.63 -23.06
CA ASN A 350 -1.18 1.43 -22.92
C ASN A 350 -2.05 1.48 -21.68
N LEU A 351 -1.56 1.95 -20.55
CA LEU A 351 -2.33 2.10 -19.32
C LEU A 351 -3.49 3.09 -19.51
N THR A 352 -3.24 4.22 -20.18
CA THR A 352 -4.29 5.19 -20.54
C THR A 352 -5.39 4.54 -21.39
N LYS A 353 -5.00 3.75 -22.41
CA LYS A 353 -5.96 3.00 -23.24
C LYS A 353 -6.75 1.97 -22.43
N ILE A 354 -6.10 1.27 -21.51
CA ILE A 354 -6.76 0.30 -20.63
C ILE A 354 -7.79 1.00 -19.73
N TYR A 355 -7.41 2.12 -19.12
CA TYR A 355 -8.32 2.86 -18.24
C TYR A 355 -9.52 3.44 -19.01
N LYS A 356 -9.31 3.98 -20.22
CA LYS A 356 -10.41 4.42 -21.07
C LYS A 356 -11.37 3.27 -21.39
N LEU A 357 -10.83 2.13 -21.80
CA LEU A 357 -11.63 0.95 -22.13
C LEU A 357 -12.40 0.40 -20.90
N ILE A 358 -11.80 0.50 -19.70
CA ILE A 358 -12.51 0.16 -18.46
C ILE A 358 -13.73 1.08 -18.25
N LEU A 359 -13.61 2.38 -18.48
CA LEU A 359 -14.73 3.33 -18.37
C LEU A 359 -15.81 3.03 -19.42
N GLU A 360 -15.42 2.82 -20.68
CA GLU A 360 -16.34 2.45 -21.77
C GLU A 360 -17.14 1.18 -21.45
N GLU A 361 -16.48 0.12 -20.98
CA GLU A 361 -17.15 -1.15 -20.66
C GLU A 361 -17.93 -1.11 -19.34
N TYR A 362 -17.59 -0.20 -18.44
CA TYR A 362 -18.25 -0.07 -17.15
C TYR A 362 -19.59 0.68 -17.23
N PHE A 363 -19.69 1.66 -18.12
CA PHE A 363 -20.87 2.52 -18.28
C PHE A 363 -21.77 2.13 -19.47
N LYS A 364 -21.45 1.04 -20.16
CA LYS A 364 -22.39 0.36 -21.07
C LYS A 364 -23.56 -0.27 -20.28
#